data_bb2e45c3d7283e29daa0b598d75746e5
#
_entry.id   bb2e45c3d7283e29daa0b598d75746e5
#
_cell.length_a   1.000
_cell.length_b   1.000
_cell.length_c   1.000
_cell.angle_alpha   90.00
_cell.angle_beta   90.00
_cell.angle_gamma   90.00
#
_symmetry.space_group_name_H-M   'P 1'
#
loop_
_entity.id
_entity.type
_entity.pdbx_description
1 polymer ?
#
loop_
_entity_poly.entity_id
_entity_poly.type
_entity_poly.pdbx_seq_one_letter_code
_entity_poly.pdbx_strand_id
1 'polypeptide(L)'
;EDGSRSGLDIEYCRAIAAAIGLNPDEDITYVLATGSNRFELLSSGDIDVLIRTTTWTTSRDADLNADFAGINFYDGQGMLVNLDAHPGANSVMDLNDATVCVGIGTTTEGNLADYFQVNNLEYTAVNSADADAAKASFTNQECSAWTGDMSAMVAQKYGMEQGDGQDFTMAIMPELMSKEPLAAATRDNDDDWNDVVTWVWYGMLTAEELGVDSTNYADQNMSNPAYSRLLNNTLGLGTEANPLSPTWMQSVLATSGNYYEAYDRSFCDGTGQMANCLIERAGTQNAPHWEGGLQYAPPMR
;
A
#
# COMPACT_ATOMS: atom_id res chain seq x y z
N GLU A 1 -1.98 20.56 -11.09
CA GLU A 1 -1.60 19.13 -11.05
C GLU A 1 -2.04 18.49 -12.36
N ASP A 2 -1.19 17.68 -12.97
CA ASP A 2 -1.40 17.10 -14.29
C ASP A 2 -2.33 15.87 -14.30
N GLY A 3 -2.84 15.45 -13.12
CA GLY A 3 -3.70 14.28 -12.96
C GLY A 3 -2.96 12.94 -12.95
N SER A 4 -1.62 12.94 -12.99
CA SER A 4 -0.83 11.71 -12.91
C SER A 4 -1.00 11.06 -11.54
N ARG A 5 -0.95 9.71 -11.54
CA ARG A 5 -1.03 8.89 -10.33
C ARG A 5 0.16 7.96 -10.28
N SER A 6 0.73 7.79 -9.09
CA SER A 6 1.89 6.92 -8.87
C SER A 6 1.83 6.29 -7.48
N GLY A 7 2.66 5.30 -7.24
CA GLY A 7 2.78 4.58 -5.99
C GLY A 7 2.40 3.11 -6.12
N LEU A 8 2.74 2.30 -5.12
CA LEU A 8 2.62 0.84 -5.15
C LEU A 8 1.17 0.37 -5.38
N ASP A 9 0.20 1.04 -4.77
CA ASP A 9 -1.23 0.74 -4.95
C ASP A 9 -1.67 0.99 -6.41
N ILE A 10 -1.14 2.04 -7.05
CA ILE A 10 -1.40 2.35 -8.46
C ILE A 10 -0.74 1.31 -9.38
N GLU A 11 0.50 0.90 -9.09
CA GLU A 11 1.18 -0.18 -9.83
C GLU A 11 0.38 -1.48 -9.76
N TYR A 12 -0.20 -1.79 -8.61
CA TYR A 12 -1.04 -2.98 -8.44
C TYR A 12 -2.35 -2.87 -9.24
N CYS A 13 -3.06 -1.73 -9.19
CA CYS A 13 -4.24 -1.49 -10.03
C CYS A 13 -3.91 -1.68 -11.52
N ARG A 14 -2.81 -1.13 -11.99
CA ARG A 14 -2.33 -1.25 -13.38
C ARG A 14 -2.01 -2.71 -13.75
N ALA A 15 -1.37 -3.44 -12.84
CA ALA A 15 -1.06 -4.85 -13.01
C ALA A 15 -2.34 -5.70 -13.16
N ILE A 16 -3.34 -5.46 -12.34
CA ILE A 16 -4.65 -6.15 -12.42
C ILE A 16 -5.34 -5.85 -13.75
N ALA A 17 -5.43 -4.60 -14.17
CA ALA A 17 -6.01 -4.21 -15.46
C ALA A 17 -5.30 -4.92 -16.63
N ALA A 18 -3.97 -4.92 -16.63
CA ALA A 18 -3.18 -5.62 -17.65
C ALA A 18 -3.44 -7.14 -17.66
N ALA A 19 -3.57 -7.77 -16.48
CA ALA A 19 -3.83 -9.20 -16.35
C ALA A 19 -5.16 -9.62 -16.99
N ILE A 20 -6.19 -8.79 -16.88
CA ILE A 20 -7.52 -9.05 -17.45
C ILE A 20 -7.69 -8.51 -18.89
N GLY A 21 -6.60 -8.01 -19.49
CA GLY A 21 -6.56 -7.57 -20.88
C GLY A 21 -7.10 -6.15 -21.14
N LEU A 22 -7.22 -5.33 -20.12
CA LEU A 22 -7.57 -3.91 -20.22
C LEU A 22 -6.33 -3.04 -20.48
N ASN A 23 -6.52 -1.84 -21.03
CA ASN A 23 -5.47 -0.84 -21.14
C ASN A 23 -5.34 -0.06 -19.82
N PRO A 24 -4.23 -0.22 -19.07
CA PRO A 24 -4.07 0.44 -17.78
C PRO A 24 -4.05 1.98 -17.80
N ASP A 25 -3.85 2.57 -18.97
CA ASP A 25 -3.82 4.03 -19.11
C ASP A 25 -5.20 4.63 -19.45
N GLU A 26 -6.14 3.81 -19.96
CA GLU A 26 -7.42 4.28 -20.49
C GLU A 26 -8.63 3.66 -19.76
N ASP A 27 -8.53 2.39 -19.34
CA ASP A 27 -9.68 1.59 -18.90
C ASP A 27 -9.87 1.57 -17.36
N ILE A 28 -8.98 2.21 -16.57
CA ILE A 28 -9.11 2.26 -15.11
C ILE A 28 -9.86 3.54 -14.71
N THR A 29 -10.99 3.37 -14.02
CA THR A 29 -11.67 4.48 -13.34
C THR A 29 -11.23 4.54 -11.89
N TYR A 30 -10.51 5.59 -11.51
CA TYR A 30 -10.09 5.81 -10.13
C TYR A 30 -11.16 6.59 -9.35
N VAL A 31 -11.64 6.01 -8.26
CA VAL A 31 -12.62 6.60 -7.36
C VAL A 31 -11.94 7.01 -6.06
N LEU A 32 -12.17 8.24 -5.60
CA LEU A 32 -11.60 8.72 -4.34
C LEU A 32 -12.25 7.99 -3.16
N ALA A 33 -11.45 7.23 -2.43
CA ALA A 33 -11.86 6.49 -1.25
C ALA A 33 -11.17 7.04 0.01
N THR A 34 -11.96 7.39 1.02
CA THR A 34 -11.51 7.85 2.33
C THR A 34 -11.52 6.71 3.36
N GLY A 35 -11.00 6.95 4.57
CA GLY A 35 -11.07 5.99 5.67
C GLY A 35 -12.50 5.55 5.99
N SER A 36 -13.46 6.47 5.88
CA SER A 36 -14.86 6.25 6.28
C SER A 36 -15.76 5.69 5.17
N ASN A 37 -15.48 5.91 3.88
CA ASN A 37 -16.39 5.49 2.80
C ASN A 37 -15.91 4.29 1.96
N ARG A 38 -14.64 3.87 2.07
CA ARG A 38 -14.02 2.89 1.17
C ARG A 38 -14.74 1.53 1.14
N PHE A 39 -15.20 1.03 2.29
CA PHE A 39 -15.91 -0.25 2.34
C PHE A 39 -17.35 -0.15 1.84
N GLU A 40 -18.00 1.02 1.99
CA GLU A 40 -19.29 1.28 1.37
C GLU A 40 -19.18 1.30 -0.15
N LEU A 41 -18.18 2.00 -0.70
CA LEU A 41 -17.91 2.00 -2.14
C LEU A 41 -17.67 0.60 -2.69
N LEU A 42 -16.94 -0.25 -1.94
CA LEU A 42 -16.69 -1.63 -2.34
C LEU A 42 -17.98 -2.47 -2.30
N SER A 43 -18.72 -2.41 -1.20
CA SER A 43 -19.93 -3.22 -1.00
C SER A 43 -21.09 -2.81 -1.90
N SER A 44 -21.20 -1.53 -2.26
CA SER A 44 -22.22 -1.02 -3.22
C SER A 44 -21.91 -1.37 -4.67
N GLY A 45 -20.65 -1.73 -4.98
CA GLY A 45 -20.20 -1.97 -6.34
C GLY A 45 -19.81 -0.70 -7.11
N ASP A 46 -19.62 0.41 -6.42
CA ASP A 46 -19.08 1.65 -7.01
C ASP A 46 -17.60 1.51 -7.38
N ILE A 47 -16.91 0.56 -6.73
CA ILE A 47 -15.58 0.10 -7.10
C ILE A 47 -15.52 -1.43 -7.15
N ASP A 48 -14.71 -1.99 -8.02
CA ASP A 48 -14.51 -3.44 -8.17
C ASP A 48 -13.40 -3.98 -7.27
N VAL A 49 -12.43 -3.15 -6.95
CA VAL A 49 -11.31 -3.47 -6.07
C VAL A 49 -10.94 -2.25 -5.22
N LEU A 50 -10.68 -2.48 -3.97
CA LEU A 50 -10.20 -1.48 -3.04
C LEU A 50 -8.68 -1.68 -2.83
N ILE A 51 -7.86 -0.78 -3.35
CA ILE A 51 -6.41 -0.75 -3.11
C ILE A 51 -6.05 0.66 -2.65
N ARG A 52 -6.00 0.85 -1.34
CA ARG A 52 -5.79 2.17 -0.73
C ARG A 52 -5.34 2.00 0.72
N THR A 53 -4.07 1.68 0.95
CA THR A 53 -3.49 1.52 2.29
C THR A 53 -4.51 0.93 3.28
N THR A 54 -5.07 -0.25 2.94
CA THR A 54 -6.16 -0.84 3.68
C THR A 54 -5.65 -2.01 4.52
N THR A 55 -5.57 -1.80 5.81
CA THR A 55 -5.12 -2.81 6.76
C THR A 55 -6.11 -3.97 6.83
N TRP A 56 -5.62 -5.17 6.64
CA TRP A 56 -6.39 -6.39 6.86
C TRP A 56 -6.59 -6.60 8.35
N THR A 57 -7.84 -6.54 8.79
CA THR A 57 -8.23 -6.79 10.18
C THR A 57 -9.41 -7.76 10.24
N THR A 58 -9.53 -8.49 11.34
CA THR A 58 -10.63 -9.44 11.55
C THR A 58 -12.01 -8.79 11.39
N SER A 59 -12.20 -7.57 11.92
CA SER A 59 -13.49 -6.88 11.81
C SER A 59 -13.80 -6.46 10.38
N ARG A 60 -12.82 -6.00 9.61
CA ARG A 60 -13.02 -5.62 8.20
C ARG A 60 -13.32 -6.83 7.33
N ASP A 61 -12.60 -7.91 7.56
CA ASP A 61 -12.75 -9.16 6.84
C ASP A 61 -14.10 -9.84 7.16
N ALA A 62 -14.44 -9.93 8.44
CA ALA A 62 -15.63 -10.68 8.89
C ALA A 62 -16.96 -9.88 8.81
N ASP A 63 -16.92 -8.54 8.93
CA ASP A 63 -18.13 -7.74 9.15
C ASP A 63 -18.45 -6.76 8.00
N LEU A 64 -17.51 -6.47 7.08
CA LEU A 64 -17.69 -5.40 6.09
C LEU A 64 -17.91 -5.89 4.65
N ASN A 65 -18.24 -7.17 4.45
CA ASN A 65 -18.41 -7.78 3.12
C ASN A 65 -17.20 -7.54 2.19
N ALA A 66 -16.01 -7.68 2.75
CA ALA A 66 -14.76 -7.49 2.05
C ALA A 66 -13.87 -8.72 2.21
N ASP A 67 -13.39 -9.26 1.11
CA ASP A 67 -12.47 -10.38 1.05
C ASP A 67 -11.07 -9.85 0.68
N PHE A 68 -10.07 -10.12 1.52
CA PHE A 68 -8.74 -9.58 1.35
C PHE A 68 -7.85 -10.46 0.47
N ALA A 69 -7.16 -9.84 -0.47
CA ALA A 69 -6.34 -10.46 -1.50
C ALA A 69 -4.85 -10.31 -1.19
N GLY A 70 -4.31 -11.13 -0.32
CA GLY A 70 -2.88 -11.14 -0.01
C GLY A 70 -2.31 -9.80 0.50
N ILE A 71 -1.26 -9.84 1.30
CA ILE A 71 -0.64 -8.63 1.86
C ILE A 71 0.35 -8.05 0.83
N ASN A 72 0.07 -6.84 0.34
CA ASN A 72 0.93 -6.17 -0.63
C ASN A 72 2.00 -5.27 -0.01
N PHE A 73 1.80 -4.80 1.22
CA PHE A 73 2.79 -4.02 1.95
C PHE A 73 2.64 -4.22 3.46
N TYR A 74 3.75 -4.45 4.14
CA TYR A 74 3.80 -4.52 5.60
C TYR A 74 4.19 -3.16 6.14
N ASP A 75 3.28 -2.50 6.84
CA ASP A 75 3.46 -1.19 7.44
C ASP A 75 3.22 -1.22 8.96
N GLY A 76 3.34 -0.09 9.57
CA GLY A 76 2.98 0.19 10.95
C GLY A 76 2.51 1.63 11.07
N GLN A 77 1.81 1.96 12.15
CA GLN A 77 1.40 3.33 12.42
C GLN A 77 2.57 4.15 12.94
N GLY A 78 2.86 5.27 12.28
CA GLY A 78 3.89 6.24 12.63
C GLY A 78 3.32 7.55 13.18
N MET A 79 4.22 8.41 13.67
CA MET A 79 3.90 9.73 14.17
C MET A 79 4.86 10.77 13.59
N LEU A 80 4.32 11.73 12.85
CA LEU A 80 5.02 12.92 12.37
C LEU A 80 4.78 14.07 13.36
N VAL A 81 5.83 14.75 13.81
CA VAL A 81 5.80 15.71 14.92
C VAL A 81 6.37 17.06 14.49
N ASN A 82 5.71 18.13 14.88
CA ASN A 82 6.23 19.49 14.83
C ASN A 82 7.19 19.68 16.03
N LEU A 83 8.49 19.72 15.75
CA LEU A 83 9.52 19.87 16.78
C LEU A 83 9.58 21.28 17.41
N ASP A 84 9.01 22.28 16.77
CA ASP A 84 8.91 23.63 17.35
C ASP A 84 7.85 23.66 18.45
N ALA A 85 6.78 22.86 18.30
CA ALA A 85 5.77 22.64 19.34
C ALA A 85 6.24 21.66 20.45
N HIS A 86 7.09 20.68 20.09
CA HIS A 86 7.63 19.67 20.99
C HIS A 86 9.17 19.66 20.95
N PRO A 87 9.84 20.71 21.50
CA PRO A 87 11.29 20.83 21.41
C PRO A 87 12.00 19.66 22.10
N GLY A 88 12.83 18.96 21.32
CA GLY A 88 13.62 17.81 21.83
C GLY A 88 12.86 16.48 21.89
N ALA A 89 11.62 16.41 21.42
CA ALA A 89 10.92 15.15 21.30
C ALA A 89 11.69 14.19 20.34
N ASN A 90 11.87 12.95 20.78
CA ASN A 90 12.54 11.90 20.02
C ASN A 90 11.83 10.53 20.14
N SER A 91 10.67 10.51 20.77
CA SER A 91 9.82 9.36 21.01
C SER A 91 8.36 9.81 21.08
N VAL A 92 7.43 8.94 20.71
CA VAL A 92 5.98 9.15 20.95
C VAL A 92 5.70 9.35 22.45
N MET A 93 6.54 8.79 23.31
CA MET A 93 6.43 8.97 24.77
C MET A 93 6.64 10.40 25.25
N ASP A 94 7.22 11.26 24.43
CA ASP A 94 7.43 12.70 24.73
C ASP A 94 6.22 13.57 24.38
N LEU A 95 5.12 12.96 23.88
CA LEU A 95 3.97 13.67 23.32
C LEU A 95 2.76 13.73 24.28
N ASN A 96 2.99 13.69 25.60
CA ASN A 96 1.88 13.87 26.53
C ASN A 96 1.19 15.24 26.33
N ASP A 97 -0.15 15.27 26.38
CA ASP A 97 -0.99 16.45 26.12
C ASP A 97 -0.88 17.03 24.69
N ALA A 98 -0.32 16.29 23.72
CA ALA A 98 -0.24 16.73 22.34
C ALA A 98 -1.63 16.85 21.68
N THR A 99 -1.75 17.77 20.72
CA THR A 99 -2.86 17.75 19.75
C THR A 99 -2.44 16.90 18.56
N VAL A 100 -3.22 15.86 18.21
CA VAL A 100 -2.86 14.89 17.19
C VAL A 100 -3.87 14.86 16.06
N CYS A 101 -3.45 15.19 14.84
CA CYS A 101 -4.25 14.99 13.63
C CYS A 101 -4.35 13.49 13.30
N VAL A 102 -5.58 13.01 13.10
CA VAL A 102 -5.86 11.59 12.79
C VAL A 102 -7.04 11.46 11.83
N GLY A 103 -6.94 10.53 10.88
CA GLY A 103 -8.03 10.23 9.94
C GLY A 103 -9.13 9.41 10.59
N ILE A 104 -10.40 9.85 10.45
CA ILE A 104 -11.57 9.13 10.95
C ILE A 104 -11.84 7.84 10.18
N GLY A 105 -12.44 6.83 10.83
CA GLY A 105 -12.80 5.55 10.22
C GLY A 105 -11.58 4.68 9.84
N THR A 106 -10.45 4.90 10.48
CA THR A 106 -9.20 4.17 10.24
C THR A 106 -8.82 3.30 11.44
N THR A 107 -7.96 2.31 11.22
CA THR A 107 -7.26 1.58 12.30
C THR A 107 -6.42 2.53 13.13
N THR A 108 -5.85 3.55 12.48
CA THR A 108 -5.00 4.59 13.08
C THR A 108 -5.70 5.31 14.23
N GLU A 109 -7.00 5.62 14.09
CA GLU A 109 -7.80 6.29 15.12
C GLU A 109 -7.90 5.43 16.40
N GLY A 110 -8.24 4.14 16.24
CA GLY A 110 -8.31 3.20 17.36
C GLY A 110 -6.95 2.93 17.99
N ASN A 111 -5.93 2.67 17.16
CA ASN A 111 -4.58 2.39 17.65
C ASN A 111 -3.96 3.57 18.40
N LEU A 112 -4.24 4.83 17.97
CA LEU A 112 -3.81 6.02 18.68
C LEU A 112 -4.35 6.04 20.11
N ALA A 113 -5.66 5.80 20.27
CA ALA A 113 -6.30 5.75 21.58
C ALA A 113 -5.71 4.65 22.46
N ASP A 114 -5.56 3.44 21.91
CA ASP A 114 -5.01 2.28 22.65
C ASP A 114 -3.55 2.53 23.07
N TYR A 115 -2.72 3.04 22.15
CA TYR A 115 -1.30 3.28 22.44
C TYR A 115 -1.11 4.32 23.54
N PHE A 116 -1.82 5.43 23.48
CA PHE A 116 -1.73 6.48 24.49
C PHE A 116 -2.28 6.01 25.84
N GLN A 117 -3.41 5.29 25.85
CA GLN A 117 -3.98 4.74 27.06
C GLN A 117 -3.01 3.75 27.76
N VAL A 118 -2.43 2.80 27.01
CA VAL A 118 -1.51 1.80 27.57
C VAL A 118 -0.25 2.45 28.17
N ASN A 119 0.20 3.54 27.57
CA ASN A 119 1.39 4.27 28.02
C ASN A 119 1.08 5.40 29.01
N ASN A 120 -0.18 5.55 29.45
CA ASN A 120 -0.65 6.62 30.36
C ASN A 120 -0.31 8.04 29.83
N LEU A 121 -0.50 8.23 28.53
CA LEU A 121 -0.37 9.52 27.87
C LEU A 121 -1.77 10.10 27.58
N GLU A 122 -1.89 11.39 27.67
CA GLU A 122 -3.09 12.12 27.24
C GLU A 122 -2.84 12.79 25.89
N TYR A 123 -3.89 12.97 25.08
CA TYR A 123 -3.86 13.72 23.83
C TYR A 123 -5.22 14.33 23.51
N THR A 124 -5.24 15.29 22.59
CA THR A 124 -6.45 15.82 22.00
C THR A 124 -6.48 15.48 20.50
N ALA A 125 -7.49 14.72 20.07
CA ALA A 125 -7.63 14.36 18.65
C ALA A 125 -8.13 15.57 17.83
N VAL A 126 -7.48 15.81 16.70
CA VAL A 126 -7.96 16.67 15.61
C VAL A 126 -8.37 15.76 14.46
N ASN A 127 -9.66 15.47 14.39
CA ASN A 127 -10.22 14.52 13.45
C ASN A 127 -10.26 15.08 12.03
N SER A 128 -9.74 14.33 11.07
CA SER A 128 -9.66 14.71 9.66
C SER A 128 -10.43 13.73 8.78
N ALA A 129 -11.15 14.23 7.79
CA ALA A 129 -11.92 13.40 6.87
C ALA A 129 -11.02 12.60 5.89
N ASP A 130 -9.90 13.18 5.52
CA ASP A 130 -8.92 12.62 4.59
C ASP A 130 -7.50 13.13 4.90
N ALA A 131 -6.52 12.69 4.11
CA ALA A 131 -5.13 13.06 4.27
C ALA A 131 -4.87 14.55 3.95
N ASP A 132 -5.60 15.13 3.01
CA ASP A 132 -5.43 16.55 2.64
C ASP A 132 -5.92 17.46 3.75
N ALA A 133 -7.06 17.14 4.38
CA ALA A 133 -7.55 17.84 5.56
C ALA A 133 -6.57 17.71 6.74
N ALA A 134 -6.02 16.51 6.99
CA ALA A 134 -5.03 16.30 8.04
C ALA A 134 -3.75 17.12 7.78
N LYS A 135 -3.26 17.10 6.54
CA LYS A 135 -2.10 17.89 6.12
C LYS A 135 -2.34 19.39 6.32
N ALA A 136 -3.50 19.88 5.92
CA ALA A 136 -3.86 21.29 6.11
C ALA A 136 -3.87 21.68 7.59
N SER A 137 -4.51 20.87 8.45
CA SER A 137 -4.55 21.13 9.89
C SER A 137 -3.16 21.08 10.53
N PHE A 138 -2.30 20.13 10.10
CA PHE A 138 -0.93 20.04 10.60
C PHE A 138 -0.07 21.24 10.16
N THR A 139 -0.17 21.62 8.88
CA THR A 139 0.55 22.78 8.33
C THR A 139 0.11 24.10 8.97
N ASN A 140 -1.19 24.23 9.26
CA ASN A 140 -1.76 25.39 9.97
C ASN A 140 -1.49 25.35 11.48
N GLN A 141 -0.78 24.33 11.98
CA GLN A 141 -0.48 24.12 13.41
C GLN A 141 -1.73 24.00 14.30
N GLU A 142 -2.85 23.51 13.75
CA GLU A 142 -4.05 23.15 14.50
C GLU A 142 -3.83 21.87 15.31
N CYS A 143 -2.90 21.01 14.86
CA CYS A 143 -2.35 19.90 15.62
C CYS A 143 -0.82 19.96 15.63
N SER A 144 -0.22 19.49 16.71
CA SER A 144 1.23 19.49 16.91
C SER A 144 1.91 18.17 16.47
N ALA A 145 1.10 17.13 16.24
CA ALA A 145 1.52 15.86 15.69
C ALA A 145 0.48 15.34 14.70
N TRP A 146 0.89 14.50 13.78
CA TRP A 146 0.03 13.83 12.80
C TRP A 146 0.38 12.35 12.72
N THR A 147 -0.63 11.48 12.86
CA THR A 147 -0.45 10.04 12.81
C THR A 147 -1.15 9.40 11.61
N GLY A 148 -0.51 8.39 11.05
CA GLY A 148 -0.96 7.59 9.91
C GLY A 148 -0.03 6.41 9.70
N ASP A 149 -0.21 5.68 8.60
CA ASP A 149 0.74 4.66 8.19
C ASP A 149 2.13 5.27 8.07
N MET A 150 3.16 4.58 8.57
CA MET A 150 4.54 5.09 8.59
C MET A 150 4.99 5.49 7.18
N SER A 151 4.68 4.68 6.19
CA SER A 151 4.99 4.96 4.78
C SER A 151 4.35 6.26 4.30
N ALA A 152 3.09 6.51 4.69
CA ALA A 152 2.40 7.75 4.37
C ALA A 152 3.02 8.94 5.10
N MET A 153 3.39 8.81 6.39
CA MET A 153 4.03 9.89 7.15
C MET A 153 5.39 10.28 6.56
N VAL A 154 6.17 9.29 6.09
CA VAL A 154 7.44 9.54 5.37
C VAL A 154 7.19 10.33 4.08
N ALA A 155 6.22 9.90 3.27
CA ALA A 155 5.88 10.58 2.02
C ALA A 155 5.33 12.00 2.26
N GLN A 156 4.48 12.20 3.25
CA GLN A 156 3.93 13.51 3.60
C GLN A 156 5.03 14.46 4.09
N LYS A 157 5.91 13.98 4.99
CA LYS A 157 7.06 14.76 5.45
C LYS A 157 7.92 15.19 4.27
N TYR A 158 8.32 14.25 3.40
CA TYR A 158 9.12 14.54 2.22
C TYR A 158 8.44 15.57 1.32
N GLY A 159 7.16 15.37 0.98
CA GLY A 159 6.41 16.28 0.12
C GLY A 159 6.28 17.70 0.71
N MET A 160 6.10 17.82 2.02
CA MET A 160 6.07 19.13 2.70
C MET A 160 7.45 19.81 2.70
N GLU A 161 8.55 19.04 2.87
CA GLU A 161 9.92 19.59 2.84
C GLU A 161 10.37 20.02 1.44
N GLN A 162 9.77 19.47 0.36
CA GLN A 162 10.01 19.90 -1.01
C GLN A 162 9.13 21.08 -1.45
N GLY A 163 8.02 21.31 -0.74
CA GLY A 163 7.08 22.39 -1.04
C GLY A 163 7.39 23.67 -0.26
N ASP A 164 6.92 24.81 -0.77
CA ASP A 164 6.92 26.07 -0.02
C ASP A 164 5.76 26.06 0.96
N GLY A 165 5.98 26.27 2.27
CA GLY A 165 4.87 26.60 3.13
C GLY A 165 4.82 26.06 4.56
N GLN A 166 5.86 25.39 5.07
CA GLN A 166 5.93 25.17 6.51
C GLN A 166 7.12 25.89 7.11
N ASP A 167 6.86 26.61 8.19
CA ASP A 167 7.86 27.41 8.91
C ASP A 167 8.35 26.70 10.18
N PHE A 168 8.22 25.35 10.25
CA PHE A 168 8.62 24.58 11.43
C PHE A 168 9.37 23.30 11.07
N THR A 169 10.19 22.83 12.00
CA THR A 169 10.96 21.59 11.85
C THR A 169 10.10 20.37 12.14
N MET A 170 10.21 19.32 11.32
CA MET A 170 9.46 18.07 11.46
C MET A 170 10.35 16.88 11.70
N ALA A 171 9.90 15.95 12.53
CA ALA A 171 10.51 14.63 12.68
C ALA A 171 9.46 13.52 12.70
N ILE A 172 9.85 12.34 12.21
CA ILE A 172 9.08 11.12 12.41
C ILE A 172 9.65 10.43 13.64
N MET A 173 8.76 10.03 14.56
CA MET A 173 9.17 9.26 15.74
C MET A 173 9.51 7.83 15.35
N PRO A 174 10.49 7.21 16.05
CA PRO A 174 11.01 5.91 15.64
C PRO A 174 10.08 4.73 15.94
N GLU A 175 9.07 4.92 16.78
CA GLU A 175 8.17 3.84 17.18
C GLU A 175 7.14 3.53 16.09
N LEU A 176 6.86 2.25 15.91
CA LEU A 176 5.65 1.77 15.26
C LEU A 176 4.60 1.45 16.33
N MET A 177 3.49 2.19 16.31
CA MET A 177 2.43 2.07 17.31
C MET A 177 1.50 0.88 17.05
N SER A 178 1.53 0.30 15.84
CA SER A 178 0.71 -0.85 15.46
C SER A 178 1.38 -1.70 14.38
N LYS A 179 0.71 -2.80 14.00
CA LYS A 179 0.98 -3.57 12.78
C LYS A 179 -0.11 -3.24 11.76
N GLU A 180 0.32 -2.82 10.58
CA GLU A 180 -0.58 -2.50 9.47
C GLU A 180 -0.23 -3.39 8.26
N PRO A 181 -0.73 -4.65 8.19
CA PRO A 181 -0.61 -5.47 7.00
C PRO A 181 -1.60 -4.94 5.96
N LEU A 182 -1.09 -4.22 4.96
CA LEU A 182 -1.90 -3.59 3.93
C LEU A 182 -2.19 -4.59 2.80
N ALA A 183 -3.44 -4.63 2.35
CA ALA A 183 -3.87 -5.55 1.31
C ALA A 183 -4.94 -4.92 0.41
N ALA A 184 -5.05 -5.41 -0.82
CA ALA A 184 -6.21 -5.18 -1.66
C ALA A 184 -7.42 -5.92 -1.09
N ALA A 185 -8.62 -5.42 -1.36
CA ALA A 185 -9.86 -6.11 -1.00
C ALA A 185 -10.86 -6.08 -2.15
N THR A 186 -11.60 -7.17 -2.30
CA THR A 186 -12.72 -7.34 -3.22
C THR A 186 -14.02 -7.52 -2.44
N ARG A 187 -15.16 -7.56 -3.11
CA ARG A 187 -16.43 -7.90 -2.46
C ARG A 187 -16.45 -9.37 -2.06
N ASP A 188 -17.07 -9.66 -0.94
CA ASP A 188 -17.40 -11.04 -0.54
C ASP A 188 -18.19 -11.79 -1.63
N ASN A 189 -17.99 -13.11 -1.68
CA ASN A 189 -18.67 -14.02 -2.59
C ASN A 189 -18.34 -13.80 -4.09
N ASP A 190 -17.19 -13.21 -4.38
CA ASP A 190 -16.62 -13.10 -5.72
C ASP A 190 -15.23 -13.73 -5.75
N ASP A 191 -15.18 -15.03 -5.43
CA ASP A 191 -13.95 -15.80 -5.26
C ASP A 191 -13.08 -15.78 -6.53
N ASP A 192 -13.71 -15.88 -7.72
CA ASP A 192 -12.98 -15.84 -8.99
C ASP A 192 -12.25 -14.51 -9.19
N TRP A 193 -12.87 -13.40 -8.78
CA TRP A 193 -12.26 -12.08 -8.87
C TRP A 193 -11.19 -11.89 -7.79
N ASN A 194 -11.46 -12.31 -6.57
CA ASN A 194 -10.49 -12.27 -5.49
C ASN A 194 -9.23 -13.07 -5.84
N ASP A 195 -9.38 -14.27 -6.43
CA ASP A 195 -8.28 -15.09 -6.92
C ASP A 195 -7.45 -14.36 -7.98
N VAL A 196 -8.09 -13.70 -8.96
CA VAL A 196 -7.36 -12.90 -9.97
C VAL A 196 -6.55 -11.79 -9.30
N VAL A 197 -7.16 -11.01 -8.42
CA VAL A 197 -6.47 -9.92 -7.71
C VAL A 197 -5.29 -10.47 -6.90
N THR A 198 -5.53 -11.51 -6.11
CA THR A 198 -4.51 -12.17 -5.28
C THR A 198 -3.32 -12.70 -6.11
N TRP A 199 -3.62 -13.44 -7.19
CA TRP A 199 -2.57 -14.10 -7.97
C TRP A 199 -1.82 -13.15 -8.89
N VAL A 200 -2.36 -11.99 -9.24
CA VAL A 200 -1.59 -10.93 -9.88
C VAL A 200 -0.46 -10.48 -8.96
N TRP A 201 -0.75 -10.23 -7.69
CA TRP A 201 0.27 -9.86 -6.71
C TRP A 201 1.31 -10.96 -6.50
N TYR A 202 0.86 -12.19 -6.23
CA TYR A 202 1.77 -13.33 -6.06
C TYR A 202 2.55 -13.65 -7.34
N GLY A 203 1.99 -13.37 -8.51
CA GLY A 203 2.69 -13.47 -9.78
C GLY A 203 3.87 -12.49 -9.87
N MET A 204 3.69 -11.24 -9.43
CA MET A 204 4.76 -10.24 -9.37
C MET A 204 5.87 -10.64 -8.39
N LEU A 205 5.53 -11.22 -7.23
CA LEU A 205 6.51 -11.75 -6.28
C LEU A 205 7.24 -12.98 -6.84
N THR A 206 6.51 -13.90 -7.49
CA THR A 206 7.09 -15.09 -8.11
C THR A 206 8.02 -14.71 -9.26
N ALA A 207 7.68 -13.69 -10.04
CA ALA A 207 8.55 -13.18 -11.10
C ALA A 207 9.87 -12.65 -10.54
N GLU A 208 9.83 -11.89 -9.44
CA GLU A 208 11.03 -11.41 -8.74
C GLU A 208 11.89 -12.60 -8.24
N GLU A 209 11.26 -13.59 -7.59
CA GLU A 209 11.95 -14.80 -7.09
C GLU A 209 12.66 -15.58 -8.21
N LEU A 210 12.06 -15.63 -9.40
CA LEU A 210 12.61 -16.29 -10.57
C LEU A 210 13.58 -15.42 -11.39
N GLY A 211 13.82 -14.16 -11.00
CA GLY A 211 14.63 -13.20 -11.73
C GLY A 211 14.02 -12.80 -13.08
N VAL A 212 12.69 -12.83 -13.18
CA VAL A 212 11.93 -12.40 -14.35
C VAL A 212 11.41 -10.99 -14.15
N ASP A 213 11.66 -10.11 -15.09
CA ASP A 213 11.33 -8.68 -15.04
C ASP A 213 10.75 -8.17 -16.35
N SER A 214 10.42 -6.86 -16.40
CA SER A 214 9.85 -6.20 -17.56
C SER A 214 10.74 -6.25 -18.82
N THR A 215 12.04 -6.46 -18.65
CA THR A 215 13.02 -6.44 -19.76
C THR A 215 13.34 -7.81 -20.31
N ASN A 216 13.11 -8.89 -19.54
CA ASN A 216 13.57 -10.24 -19.89
C ASN A 216 12.47 -11.30 -19.97
N TYR A 217 11.21 -11.01 -19.61
CA TYR A 217 10.13 -11.99 -19.58
C TYR A 217 9.89 -12.69 -20.93
N ALA A 218 10.12 -11.99 -22.05
CA ALA A 218 9.92 -12.53 -23.39
C ALA A 218 11.01 -13.54 -23.81
N ASP A 219 12.18 -13.48 -23.20
CA ASP A 219 13.35 -14.29 -23.54
C ASP A 219 13.49 -15.55 -22.68
N GLN A 220 12.52 -15.83 -21.81
CA GLN A 220 12.59 -16.97 -20.89
C GLN A 220 12.41 -18.30 -21.59
N ASN A 221 13.17 -19.30 -21.13
CA ASN A 221 13.09 -20.65 -21.68
C ASN A 221 11.84 -21.39 -21.18
N MET A 222 10.79 -21.46 -22.00
CA MET A 222 9.53 -22.12 -21.69
C MET A 222 9.63 -23.64 -21.50
N SER A 223 10.78 -24.25 -21.78
CA SER A 223 11.04 -25.67 -21.41
C SER A 223 11.25 -25.80 -19.89
N ASN A 224 11.57 -24.73 -19.19
CA ASN A 224 11.59 -24.73 -17.72
C ASN A 224 10.14 -24.64 -17.20
N PRO A 225 9.67 -25.62 -16.42
CA PRO A 225 8.29 -25.64 -15.94
C PRO A 225 7.91 -24.45 -15.06
N ALA A 226 8.85 -23.82 -14.35
CA ALA A 226 8.59 -22.63 -13.53
C ALA A 226 8.24 -21.43 -14.41
N TYR A 227 9.07 -21.15 -15.43
CA TYR A 227 8.79 -20.07 -16.38
C TYR A 227 7.52 -20.32 -17.20
N SER A 228 7.30 -21.57 -17.64
CA SER A 228 6.08 -21.93 -18.38
C SER A 228 4.81 -21.72 -17.55
N ARG A 229 4.83 -22.05 -16.27
CA ARG A 229 3.68 -21.79 -15.39
C ARG A 229 3.46 -20.30 -15.16
N LEU A 230 4.52 -19.54 -14.90
CA LEU A 230 4.41 -18.10 -14.68
C LEU A 230 3.93 -17.34 -15.93
N LEU A 231 4.51 -17.67 -17.10
CA LEU A 231 4.40 -16.83 -18.29
C LEU A 231 3.45 -17.35 -19.36
N ASN A 232 3.03 -18.61 -19.30
CA ASN A 232 2.23 -19.24 -20.36
C ASN A 232 1.18 -20.23 -19.82
N ASN A 233 0.48 -19.87 -18.78
CA ASN A 233 -0.58 -20.70 -18.18
C ASN A 233 -1.64 -19.84 -17.51
N THR A 234 -2.91 -20.20 -17.68
CA THR A 234 -4.04 -19.54 -16.99
C THR A 234 -4.07 -19.87 -15.50
N LEU A 235 -3.55 -21.03 -15.10
CA LEU A 235 -3.60 -21.57 -13.74
C LEU A 235 -5.03 -21.70 -13.17
N GLY A 236 -6.03 -21.75 -14.05
CA GLY A 236 -7.44 -21.81 -13.65
C GLY A 236 -8.04 -20.46 -13.24
N LEU A 237 -7.29 -19.37 -13.40
CA LEU A 237 -7.76 -18.02 -13.02
C LEU A 237 -8.82 -17.45 -13.99
N GLY A 238 -9.72 -16.68 -13.43
CA GLY A 238 -10.91 -16.20 -14.12
C GLY A 238 -12.07 -17.19 -14.06
N THR A 239 -13.18 -16.89 -14.71
CA THR A 239 -14.33 -17.79 -14.76
C THR A 239 -14.25 -18.76 -15.94
N GLU A 240 -15.06 -19.83 -15.93
CA GLU A 240 -15.17 -20.75 -17.08
C GLU A 240 -15.56 -20.01 -18.38
N ALA A 241 -16.39 -18.98 -18.29
CA ALA A 241 -16.82 -18.15 -19.43
C ALA A 241 -15.76 -17.14 -19.87
N ASN A 242 -14.97 -16.65 -18.93
CA ASN A 242 -13.93 -15.64 -19.14
C ASN A 242 -12.63 -16.01 -18.40
N PRO A 243 -11.91 -17.04 -18.85
CA PRO A 243 -10.61 -17.38 -18.26
C PRO A 243 -9.59 -16.29 -18.60
N LEU A 244 -8.61 -16.09 -17.74
CA LEU A 244 -7.48 -15.23 -18.10
C LEU A 244 -6.75 -15.76 -19.33
N SER A 245 -6.10 -14.88 -20.09
CA SER A 245 -5.17 -15.28 -21.14
C SER A 245 -4.06 -16.15 -20.56
N PRO A 246 -3.57 -17.19 -21.26
CA PRO A 246 -2.37 -17.91 -20.83
C PRO A 246 -1.14 -17.01 -20.65
N THR A 247 -1.13 -15.84 -21.27
CA THR A 247 -0.03 -14.86 -21.22
C THR A 247 -0.33 -13.67 -20.30
N TRP A 248 -1.32 -13.79 -19.39
CA TRP A 248 -1.73 -12.72 -18.51
C TRP A 248 -0.57 -12.12 -17.71
N MET A 249 0.33 -12.97 -17.21
CA MET A 249 1.48 -12.50 -16.45
C MET A 249 2.52 -11.77 -17.31
N GLN A 250 2.63 -12.10 -18.60
CA GLN A 250 3.45 -11.30 -19.52
C GLN A 250 2.90 -9.88 -19.67
N SER A 251 1.57 -9.71 -19.72
CA SER A 251 0.94 -8.39 -19.77
C SER A 251 1.20 -7.60 -18.48
N VAL A 252 1.15 -8.26 -17.32
CA VAL A 252 1.51 -7.65 -16.03
C VAL A 252 2.95 -7.16 -16.04
N LEU A 253 3.89 -8.03 -16.44
CA LEU A 253 5.32 -7.69 -16.46
C LEU A 253 5.65 -6.59 -17.46
N ALA A 254 4.99 -6.58 -18.61
CA ALA A 254 5.15 -5.50 -19.59
C ALA A 254 4.66 -4.13 -19.06
N THR A 255 3.67 -4.12 -18.17
CA THR A 255 3.03 -2.91 -17.65
C THR A 255 3.68 -2.41 -16.36
N SER A 256 3.72 -3.26 -15.34
CA SER A 256 4.13 -2.92 -13.98
C SER A 256 5.44 -3.61 -13.55
N GLY A 257 5.96 -4.52 -14.36
CA GLY A 257 7.12 -5.31 -13.99
C GLY A 257 6.83 -6.28 -12.84
N ASN A 258 7.88 -6.77 -12.20
CA ASN A 258 7.79 -7.56 -10.97
C ASN A 258 7.67 -6.66 -9.72
N TYR A 259 7.60 -7.26 -8.52
CA TYR A 259 7.46 -6.48 -7.29
C TYR A 259 8.65 -5.57 -7.01
N TYR A 260 9.87 -6.01 -7.32
CA TYR A 260 11.07 -5.18 -7.18
C TYR A 260 10.97 -3.89 -8.01
N GLU A 261 10.56 -4.01 -9.28
CA GLU A 261 10.44 -2.86 -10.18
C GLU A 261 9.30 -1.92 -9.75
N ALA A 262 8.16 -2.47 -9.31
CA ALA A 262 7.03 -1.68 -8.80
C ALA A 262 7.41 -0.95 -7.51
N TYR A 263 8.16 -1.60 -6.61
CA TYR A 263 8.66 -0.98 -5.38
C TYR A 263 9.65 0.15 -5.68
N ASP A 264 10.61 -0.08 -6.57
CA ASP A 264 11.63 0.91 -6.96
C ASP A 264 10.99 2.19 -7.51
N ARG A 265 10.00 2.06 -8.40
CA ARG A 265 9.26 3.22 -8.93
C ARG A 265 8.38 3.92 -7.89
N SER A 266 7.93 3.21 -6.86
CA SER A 266 7.02 3.76 -5.86
C SER A 266 7.72 4.45 -4.70
N PHE A 267 8.86 3.93 -4.29
CA PHE A 267 9.54 4.36 -3.06
C PHE A 267 10.98 4.81 -3.26
N CYS A 268 11.56 4.57 -4.43
CA CYS A 268 12.93 4.94 -4.76
C CYS A 268 12.97 5.85 -5.99
N ASP A 269 14.11 5.91 -6.69
CA ASP A 269 14.25 6.80 -7.85
C ASP A 269 13.78 6.19 -9.18
N GLY A 270 13.29 4.96 -9.18
CA GLY A 270 12.76 4.28 -10.37
C GLY A 270 13.83 3.87 -11.40
N THR A 271 15.09 3.85 -11.01
CA THR A 271 16.20 3.48 -11.92
C THR A 271 16.44 1.99 -12.07
N GLY A 272 15.70 1.17 -11.29
CA GLY A 272 15.89 -0.28 -11.19
C GLY A 272 17.07 -0.66 -10.31
N GLN A 273 17.56 0.24 -9.44
CA GLN A 273 18.71 0.04 -8.57
C GLN A 273 18.36 0.10 -7.07
N MET A 274 17.08 0.33 -6.72
CA MET A 274 16.66 0.64 -5.35
C MET A 274 17.52 1.75 -4.72
N ALA A 275 17.79 2.79 -5.49
CA ALA A 275 18.62 3.92 -5.07
C ALA A 275 17.73 5.09 -4.61
N ASN A 276 18.26 5.90 -3.69
CA ASN A 276 17.59 7.10 -3.18
C ASN A 276 16.18 6.84 -2.63
N CYS A 277 15.99 5.71 -1.96
CA CYS A 277 14.69 5.31 -1.46
C CYS A 277 14.24 6.21 -0.30
N LEU A 278 12.98 6.66 -0.34
CA LEU A 278 12.30 7.26 0.79
C LEU A 278 11.98 6.20 1.86
N ILE A 279 11.71 4.98 1.42
CA ILE A 279 11.46 3.82 2.26
C ILE A 279 12.35 2.70 1.75
N GLU A 280 13.37 2.36 2.52
CA GLU A 280 14.27 1.24 2.22
C GLU A 280 13.49 -0.08 2.31
N ARG A 281 13.71 -0.97 1.34
CA ARG A 281 13.14 -2.32 1.35
C ARG A 281 13.99 -3.31 2.13
N ALA A 282 15.30 -3.19 1.98
CA ALA A 282 16.27 -4.10 2.59
C ALA A 282 16.19 -4.06 4.12
N GLY A 283 16.18 -5.23 4.76
CA GLY A 283 16.11 -5.35 6.21
C GLY A 283 14.72 -5.04 6.81
N THR A 284 13.70 -4.82 5.99
CA THR A 284 12.31 -4.61 6.43
C THR A 284 11.45 -5.84 6.20
N GLN A 285 10.21 -5.83 6.69
CA GLN A 285 9.23 -6.87 6.43
C GLN A 285 8.83 -6.94 4.93
N ASN A 286 9.05 -5.88 4.16
CA ASN A 286 8.80 -5.84 2.73
C ASN A 286 9.93 -6.42 1.87
N ALA A 287 11.05 -6.79 2.49
CA ALA A 287 12.09 -7.55 1.81
C ALA A 287 11.58 -8.94 1.37
N PRO A 288 12.17 -9.54 0.33
CA PRO A 288 11.80 -10.88 -0.08
C PRO A 288 12.16 -11.91 1.02
N HIS A 289 11.46 -13.04 1.04
CA HIS A 289 11.64 -14.04 2.10
C HIS A 289 13.07 -14.59 2.18
N TRP A 290 13.78 -14.71 1.05
CA TRP A 290 15.19 -15.18 1.05
C TRP A 290 16.18 -14.16 1.65
N GLU A 291 15.75 -12.93 1.86
CA GLU A 291 16.48 -11.87 2.58
C GLU A 291 15.94 -11.64 4.00
N GLY A 292 15.02 -12.50 4.45
CA GLY A 292 14.46 -12.45 5.81
C GLY A 292 13.21 -11.58 5.95
N GLY A 293 12.62 -11.08 4.86
CA GLY A 293 11.35 -10.38 4.84
C GLY A 293 10.14 -11.33 4.84
N LEU A 294 8.96 -10.76 4.70
CA LEU A 294 7.68 -11.48 4.70
C LEU A 294 7.01 -11.54 3.32
N GLN A 295 7.61 -10.93 2.29
CA GLN A 295 7.10 -11.05 0.94
C GLN A 295 7.42 -12.46 0.40
N TYR A 296 6.38 -13.30 0.42
CA TYR A 296 6.45 -14.71 0.09
C TYR A 296 5.21 -15.16 -0.67
N ALA A 297 5.38 -15.56 -1.92
CA ALA A 297 4.28 -16.06 -2.75
C ALA A 297 4.06 -17.56 -2.56
N PRO A 298 2.81 -18.05 -2.51
CA PRO A 298 2.52 -19.47 -2.65
C PRO A 298 2.96 -19.99 -4.02
N PRO A 299 3.28 -21.28 -4.16
CA PRO A 299 3.71 -21.85 -5.45
C PRO A 299 2.62 -21.77 -6.52
N MET A 300 2.92 -21.20 -7.66
CA MET A 300 2.05 -21.19 -8.85
C MET A 300 2.07 -22.60 -9.51
N ARG A 301 0.98 -23.36 -9.35
CA ARG A 301 0.89 -24.75 -9.86
C ARG A 301 -0.51 -25.09 -10.36
#